data_94f0b74b9d10fdb1fb16115cf7608a4c
#
_entry.id   94f0b74b9d10fdb1fb16115cf7608a4c
#
_cell.length_a   1.000
_cell.length_b   1.000
_cell.length_c   1.000
_cell.angle_alpha   90.00
_cell.angle_beta   90.00
_cell.angle_gamma   90.00
#
_symmetry.space_group_name_H-M   'P 1'
#
loop_
_entity.id
_entity.type
_entity.pdbx_description
1 polymer ?
#
loop_
_entity_poly.entity_id
_entity_poly.type
_entity_poly.pdbx_seq_one_letter_code
_entity_poly.pdbx_strand_id
1 'polypeptide(L)'
;MGIISSNKKINVDTMKCDGTARVSLAITAAPDILENPADIVLVLDRSGSMSGTPLASMKEGAKTFIDIIDEATDGNKDGQIGSGSRIGIVSFSDTATVNAPLITSVADLKSAVDSLVAGGSTNHADAFFQASQLFTIPSSSQKVIVMFTDGKTTSGSPPLPVAEAAKSSGIVIYCIGLIGSDGIDVSVLNAWASDPDATHVAVTPDAADLEELFAELAANISKTGATNIRIDEVL
;
A
#
# COMPACT_ATOMS: atom_id res chain seq x y z
N MET A 1 7.64 -22.15 2.34
CA MET A 1 6.63 -21.51 3.23
C MET A 1 6.01 -22.57 4.13
N GLY A 2 5.98 -22.39 5.43
CA GLY A 2 5.41 -23.32 6.39
C GLY A 2 4.26 -22.72 7.18
N ILE A 3 3.22 -23.49 7.46
CA ILE A 3 2.19 -23.12 8.44
C ILE A 3 2.83 -23.14 9.82
N ILE A 4 2.82 -22.00 10.55
CA ILE A 4 3.39 -21.90 11.89
C ILE A 4 2.42 -22.46 12.93
N SER A 5 1.13 -22.20 12.77
CA SER A 5 0.10 -22.73 13.65
C SER A 5 -1.25 -22.82 12.94
N SER A 6 -2.08 -23.70 13.41
CA SER A 6 -3.50 -23.75 13.04
C SER A 6 -4.33 -23.94 14.29
N ASN A 7 -5.49 -23.30 14.34
CA ASN A 7 -6.45 -23.45 15.43
C ASN A 7 -7.84 -23.63 14.84
N LYS A 8 -8.56 -24.64 15.35
CA LYS A 8 -9.95 -24.93 14.98
C LYS A 8 -10.81 -24.77 16.21
N LYS A 9 -11.88 -23.97 16.09
CA LYS A 9 -12.85 -23.74 17.16
C LYS A 9 -14.26 -23.99 16.64
N ILE A 10 -15.04 -24.73 17.41
CA ILE A 10 -16.48 -24.94 17.20
C ILE A 10 -17.22 -24.13 18.27
N ASN A 11 -18.27 -23.44 17.91
CA ASN A 11 -19.03 -22.54 18.80
C ASN A 11 -20.05 -23.26 19.69
N VAL A 12 -20.21 -24.56 19.56
CA VAL A 12 -21.13 -25.40 20.35
C VAL A 12 -20.48 -26.71 20.73
N ASP A 13 -20.75 -27.21 21.94
CA ASP A 13 -20.25 -28.51 22.43
C ASP A 13 -21.14 -29.68 21.99
N THR A 14 -22.43 -29.41 21.75
CA THR A 14 -23.42 -30.41 21.27
C THR A 14 -24.31 -29.78 20.22
N MET A 15 -24.60 -30.50 19.14
CA MET A 15 -25.48 -30.05 18.09
C MET A 15 -26.77 -30.89 18.04
N LYS A 16 -27.91 -30.25 17.95
CA LYS A 16 -29.20 -30.91 17.71
C LYS A 16 -29.29 -31.31 16.24
N CYS A 17 -30.14 -32.32 15.95
CA CYS A 17 -30.29 -32.85 14.59
C CYS A 17 -30.73 -31.84 13.53
N ASP A 18 -31.29 -30.70 13.92
CA ASP A 18 -31.75 -29.60 13.07
C ASP A 18 -30.94 -28.31 13.31
N GLY A 19 -29.85 -28.41 14.07
CA GLY A 19 -29.03 -27.27 14.44
C GLY A 19 -27.90 -26.97 13.41
N THR A 20 -27.43 -25.74 13.46
CA THR A 20 -26.24 -25.31 12.73
C THR A 20 -25.12 -24.95 13.70
N ALA A 21 -23.89 -25.31 13.33
CA ALA A 21 -22.70 -24.92 14.09
C ALA A 21 -21.79 -24.08 13.19
N ARG A 22 -21.08 -23.12 13.80
CA ARG A 22 -20.01 -22.37 13.11
C ARG A 22 -18.67 -22.99 13.49
N VAL A 23 -17.95 -23.42 12.48
CA VAL A 23 -16.56 -23.85 12.61
C VAL A 23 -15.67 -22.68 12.18
N SER A 24 -14.78 -22.24 13.04
CA SER A 24 -13.78 -21.22 12.73
C SER A 24 -12.42 -21.90 12.67
N LEU A 25 -11.74 -21.75 11.54
CA LEU A 25 -10.37 -22.21 11.32
C LEU A 25 -9.48 -20.98 11.19
N ALA A 26 -8.50 -20.86 12.07
CA ALA A 26 -7.45 -19.86 11.99
C ALA A 26 -6.14 -20.55 11.59
N ILE A 27 -5.46 -20.02 10.56
CA ILE A 27 -4.17 -20.50 10.09
C ILE A 27 -3.19 -19.33 10.16
N THR A 28 -2.04 -19.56 10.80
CA THR A 28 -0.94 -18.58 10.81
C THR A 28 0.20 -19.14 9.97
N ALA A 29 0.64 -18.38 8.99
CA ALA A 29 1.80 -18.72 8.16
C ALA A 29 2.94 -17.73 8.40
N ALA A 30 4.18 -18.20 8.34
CA ALA A 30 5.34 -17.30 8.34
C ALA A 30 5.37 -16.50 7.06
N PRO A 31 5.72 -15.20 7.12
CA PRO A 31 5.96 -14.41 5.93
C PRO A 31 7.19 -14.95 5.20
N ASP A 32 7.12 -15.02 3.87
CA ASP A 32 8.21 -15.45 2.99
C ASP A 32 8.63 -14.29 2.10
N ILE A 33 9.22 -13.27 2.72
CA ILE A 33 9.61 -12.03 2.06
C ILE A 33 10.93 -12.20 1.30
N LEU A 34 11.76 -13.14 1.74
CA LEU A 34 13.06 -13.40 1.13
C LEU A 34 12.97 -13.94 -0.31
N GLU A 35 11.83 -14.49 -0.71
CA GLU A 35 11.66 -15.11 -2.02
C GLU A 35 10.89 -14.25 -3.06
N ASN A 36 10.25 -13.15 -2.64
CA ASN A 36 9.45 -12.32 -3.53
C ASN A 36 9.78 -10.83 -3.37
N PRO A 37 10.85 -10.34 -4.01
CA PRO A 37 11.21 -8.93 -3.94
C PRO A 37 10.12 -8.04 -4.56
N ALA A 38 9.98 -6.82 -4.04
CA ALA A 38 9.01 -5.84 -4.50
C ALA A 38 9.68 -4.52 -4.88
N ASP A 39 9.30 -3.98 -6.02
CA ASP A 39 9.55 -2.60 -6.40
C ASP A 39 8.32 -1.78 -6.02
N ILE A 40 8.44 -0.88 -5.06
CA ILE A 40 7.33 -0.11 -4.50
C ILE A 40 7.52 1.36 -4.83
N VAL A 41 6.50 2.02 -5.35
CA VAL A 41 6.50 3.48 -5.54
C VAL A 41 5.44 4.10 -4.63
N LEU A 42 5.89 4.91 -3.66
CA LEU A 42 5.02 5.76 -2.87
C LEU A 42 4.68 7.01 -3.67
N VAL A 43 3.39 7.25 -3.90
CA VAL A 43 2.86 8.38 -4.66
C VAL A 43 2.12 9.29 -3.68
N LEU A 44 2.74 10.42 -3.35
CA LEU A 44 2.39 11.25 -2.21
C LEU A 44 1.77 12.58 -2.67
N ASP A 45 0.53 12.81 -2.28
CA ASP A 45 -0.18 14.06 -2.54
C ASP A 45 0.45 15.20 -1.73
N ARG A 46 0.88 16.25 -2.44
CA ARG A 46 1.34 17.49 -1.83
C ARG A 46 0.55 18.70 -2.33
N SER A 47 -0.69 18.49 -2.76
CA SER A 47 -1.58 19.58 -3.17
C SER A 47 -1.86 20.57 -2.03
N GLY A 48 -2.50 21.69 -2.33
CA GLY A 48 -2.73 22.76 -1.36
C GLY A 48 -3.54 22.32 -0.14
N SER A 49 -4.48 21.39 -0.29
CA SER A 49 -5.30 20.79 0.79
C SER A 49 -4.47 20.04 1.83
N MET A 50 -3.32 19.48 1.43
CA MET A 50 -2.40 18.79 2.31
C MET A 50 -1.62 19.71 3.28
N SER A 51 -1.80 21.05 3.22
CA SER A 51 -1.05 21.97 4.07
C SER A 51 -1.28 21.73 5.56
N GLY A 52 -0.20 21.78 6.35
CA GLY A 52 -0.24 21.61 7.80
C GLY A 52 -0.20 20.16 8.26
N THR A 53 -1.09 19.80 9.18
CA THR A 53 -1.14 18.47 9.80
C THR A 53 -1.26 17.31 8.79
N PRO A 54 -2.10 17.37 7.74
CA PRO A 54 -2.20 16.29 6.77
C PRO A 54 -0.85 15.91 6.14
N LEU A 55 -0.09 16.91 5.66
CA LEU A 55 1.23 16.66 5.09
C LEU A 55 2.23 16.11 6.13
N ALA A 56 2.20 16.65 7.35
CA ALA A 56 3.08 16.18 8.43
C ALA A 56 2.79 14.71 8.76
N SER A 57 1.54 14.34 8.98
CA SER A 57 1.13 12.95 9.27
C SER A 57 1.43 11.99 8.11
N MET A 58 1.20 12.42 6.86
CA MET A 58 1.56 11.63 5.68
C MET A 58 3.07 11.36 5.63
N LYS A 59 3.90 12.37 5.92
CA LYS A 59 5.36 12.21 5.95
C LYS A 59 5.80 11.19 7.01
N GLU A 60 5.25 11.28 8.22
CA GLU A 60 5.55 10.31 9.28
C GLU A 60 5.09 8.91 8.90
N GLY A 61 3.87 8.76 8.37
CA GLY A 61 3.38 7.47 7.87
C GLY A 61 4.26 6.89 6.76
N ALA A 62 4.66 7.70 5.77
CA ALA A 62 5.55 7.26 4.70
C ALA A 62 6.94 6.82 5.22
N LYS A 63 7.50 7.53 6.22
CA LYS A 63 8.75 7.12 6.85
C LYS A 63 8.62 5.83 7.66
N THR A 64 7.51 5.66 8.37
CA THR A 64 7.18 4.42 9.09
C THR A 64 7.03 3.25 8.11
N PHE A 65 6.36 3.46 6.97
CA PHE A 65 6.26 2.46 5.90
C PHE A 65 7.65 2.02 5.41
N ILE A 66 8.55 2.98 5.13
CA ILE A 66 9.92 2.69 4.67
C ILE A 66 10.67 1.84 5.71
N ASP A 67 10.55 2.16 7.01
CA ASP A 67 11.20 1.41 8.10
C ASP A 67 10.67 -0.02 8.22
N ILE A 68 9.36 -0.21 8.01
CA ILE A 68 8.75 -1.55 8.06
C ILE A 68 9.23 -2.39 6.87
N ILE A 69 9.33 -1.81 5.68
CA ILE A 69 9.84 -2.53 4.51
C ILE A 69 11.34 -2.85 4.67
N ASP A 70 12.14 -1.94 5.25
CA ASP A 70 13.55 -2.20 5.59
C ASP A 70 13.65 -3.46 6.47
N GLU A 71 13.01 -3.47 7.64
CA GLU A 71 13.00 -4.60 8.55
C GLU A 71 12.43 -5.88 7.92
N ALA A 72 11.41 -5.74 7.10
CA ALA A 72 10.69 -6.88 6.51
C ALA A 72 11.49 -7.59 5.40
N THR A 73 12.40 -6.91 4.72
CA THR A 73 13.11 -7.44 3.55
C THR A 73 14.38 -8.21 3.88
N ASP A 74 14.99 -7.99 5.04
CA ASP A 74 16.20 -8.72 5.47
C ASP A 74 16.25 -9.09 6.96
N GLY A 75 15.22 -8.69 7.73
CA GLY A 75 15.10 -9.01 9.15
C GLY A 75 15.86 -8.05 10.08
N ASN A 76 16.38 -6.96 9.55
CA ASN A 76 17.07 -5.93 10.34
C ASN A 76 16.70 -4.51 9.85
N LYS A 77 17.12 -3.49 10.58
CA LYS A 77 16.96 -2.07 10.22
C LYS A 77 18.34 -1.46 10.02
N ASP A 78 19.04 -1.91 8.98
CA ASP A 78 20.38 -1.41 8.71
C ASP A 78 20.44 -0.17 7.82
N GLY A 79 19.25 0.30 7.39
CA GLY A 79 19.11 1.48 6.54
C GLY A 79 19.20 1.17 5.04
N GLN A 80 19.10 -0.10 4.67
CA GLN A 80 19.08 -0.57 3.29
C GLN A 80 17.93 -1.54 3.06
N ILE A 81 17.04 -1.23 2.13
CA ILE A 81 16.00 -2.16 1.70
C ILE A 81 16.68 -3.42 1.12
N GLY A 82 16.42 -4.57 1.73
CA GLY A 82 17.08 -5.84 1.41
C GLY A 82 16.35 -6.68 0.35
N SER A 83 16.86 -7.90 0.14
CA SER A 83 16.25 -8.96 -0.67
C SER A 83 15.83 -8.59 -2.09
N GLY A 84 16.55 -7.66 -2.75
CA GLY A 84 16.26 -7.22 -4.12
C GLY A 84 15.04 -6.30 -4.24
N SER A 85 14.42 -5.91 -3.13
CA SER A 85 13.35 -4.93 -3.08
C SER A 85 13.88 -3.50 -3.19
N ARG A 86 13.05 -2.56 -3.66
CA ARG A 86 13.40 -1.14 -3.79
C ARG A 86 12.17 -0.29 -3.56
N ILE A 87 12.39 0.95 -3.08
CA ILE A 87 11.33 1.95 -2.95
C ILE A 87 11.69 3.17 -3.80
N GLY A 88 10.68 3.76 -4.45
CA GLY A 88 10.76 5.05 -5.13
C GLY A 88 9.75 6.02 -4.54
N ILE A 89 10.00 7.32 -4.66
CA ILE A 89 9.11 8.38 -4.20
C ILE A 89 8.71 9.26 -5.38
N VAL A 90 7.43 9.38 -5.60
CA VAL A 90 6.80 10.35 -6.51
C VAL A 90 5.90 11.24 -5.68
N SER A 91 6.02 12.55 -5.81
CA SER A 91 5.05 13.47 -5.24
C SER A 91 4.29 14.20 -6.32
N PHE A 92 3.07 14.66 -6.03
CA PHE A 92 2.27 15.36 -7.03
C PHE A 92 1.46 16.52 -6.45
N SER A 93 1.24 17.49 -7.33
CA SER A 93 0.31 18.61 -7.17
C SER A 93 -0.22 18.99 -8.56
N ASP A 94 0.11 20.15 -9.13
CA ASP A 94 -0.21 20.49 -10.53
C ASP A 94 0.41 19.50 -11.52
N THR A 95 1.61 19.04 -11.21
CA THR A 95 2.36 18.01 -11.91
C THR A 95 3.00 17.04 -10.92
N ALA A 96 3.34 15.85 -11.38
CA ALA A 96 4.09 14.87 -10.60
C ALA A 96 5.60 15.06 -10.78
N THR A 97 6.34 14.73 -9.72
CA THR A 97 7.79 14.82 -9.66
C THR A 97 8.36 13.54 -9.06
N VAL A 98 9.35 12.94 -9.69
CA VAL A 98 10.13 11.84 -9.12
C VAL A 98 11.13 12.45 -8.12
N ASN A 99 10.87 12.26 -6.82
CA ASN A 99 11.73 12.73 -5.74
C ASN A 99 12.86 11.76 -5.43
N ALA A 100 12.59 10.45 -5.58
CA ALA A 100 13.60 9.40 -5.54
C ALA A 100 13.26 8.30 -6.56
N PRO A 101 14.21 7.84 -7.39
CA PRO A 101 14.01 6.65 -8.21
C PRO A 101 13.91 5.40 -7.31
N LEU A 102 13.75 4.21 -7.91
CA LEU A 102 13.77 2.95 -7.16
C LEU A 102 15.18 2.70 -6.58
N ILE A 103 15.33 2.91 -5.28
CA ILE A 103 16.59 2.78 -4.53
C ILE A 103 16.39 1.95 -3.26
N THR A 104 17.50 1.60 -2.60
CA THR A 104 17.51 0.85 -1.34
C THR A 104 17.88 1.71 -0.13
N SER A 105 18.48 2.89 -0.31
CA SER A 105 18.90 3.77 0.77
C SER A 105 17.71 4.37 1.54
N VAL A 106 17.47 3.92 2.76
CA VAL A 106 16.41 4.41 3.66
C VAL A 106 16.59 5.89 3.97
N ALA A 107 17.83 6.32 4.19
CA ALA A 107 18.15 7.71 4.51
C ALA A 107 17.77 8.66 3.35
N ASP A 108 18.08 8.28 2.10
CA ASP A 108 17.76 9.10 0.93
C ASP A 108 16.25 9.12 0.66
N LEU A 109 15.54 7.99 0.86
CA LEU A 109 14.08 7.93 0.77
C LEU A 109 13.41 8.86 1.78
N LYS A 110 13.83 8.81 3.05
CA LYS A 110 13.28 9.68 4.11
C LYS A 110 13.60 11.15 3.85
N SER A 111 14.79 11.46 3.36
CA SER A 111 15.16 12.82 2.96
C SER A 111 14.26 13.35 1.84
N ALA A 112 13.94 12.50 0.85
CA ALA A 112 13.00 12.84 -0.22
C ALA A 112 11.60 13.15 0.33
N VAL A 113 11.09 12.34 1.26
CA VAL A 113 9.80 12.57 1.93
C VAL A 113 9.83 13.88 2.73
N ASP A 114 10.88 14.13 3.51
CA ASP A 114 11.01 15.33 4.35
C ASP A 114 11.06 16.62 3.52
N SER A 115 11.55 16.55 2.29
CA SER A 115 11.66 17.71 1.39
C SER A 115 10.32 18.19 0.81
N LEU A 116 9.23 17.42 0.93
CA LEU A 116 7.94 17.75 0.33
C LEU A 116 7.34 19.00 0.95
N VAL A 117 6.76 19.85 0.10
CA VAL A 117 6.06 21.09 0.50
C VAL A 117 4.70 21.12 -0.18
N ALA A 118 3.65 21.41 0.60
CA ALA A 118 2.28 21.49 0.06
C ALA A 118 2.06 22.73 -0.80
N GLY A 119 1.26 22.56 -1.85
CA GLY A 119 0.82 23.65 -2.74
C GLY A 119 0.38 23.16 -4.11
N GLY A 120 -0.39 23.97 -4.81
CA GLY A 120 -0.91 23.67 -6.14
C GLY A 120 -2.21 22.85 -6.14
N SER A 121 -2.58 22.39 -7.33
CA SER A 121 -3.78 21.58 -7.62
C SER A 121 -3.50 20.09 -7.41
N THR A 122 -4.40 19.21 -7.87
CA THR A 122 -4.31 17.76 -7.65
C THR A 122 -4.42 17.02 -8.99
N ASN A 123 -3.31 16.53 -9.53
CA ASN A 123 -3.21 15.85 -10.82
C ASN A 123 -2.82 14.37 -10.64
N HIS A 124 -3.80 13.53 -10.34
CA HIS A 124 -3.59 12.08 -10.14
C HIS A 124 -3.16 11.35 -11.42
N ALA A 125 -3.60 11.82 -12.60
CA ALA A 125 -3.23 11.16 -13.86
C ALA A 125 -1.72 11.22 -14.11
N ASP A 126 -1.11 12.40 -13.91
CA ASP A 126 0.35 12.56 -14.03
C ASP A 126 1.09 11.77 -12.95
N ALA A 127 0.49 11.70 -11.73
CA ALA A 127 1.03 10.91 -10.62
C ALA A 127 1.14 9.42 -10.98
N PHE A 128 0.06 8.80 -11.46
CA PHE A 128 0.08 7.40 -11.91
C PHE A 128 1.04 7.19 -13.09
N PHE A 129 1.06 8.12 -14.05
CA PHE A 129 1.94 8.04 -15.19
C PHE A 129 3.41 8.04 -14.76
N GLN A 130 3.85 9.03 -13.98
CA GLN A 130 5.24 9.14 -13.52
C GLN A 130 5.65 7.95 -12.64
N ALA A 131 4.77 7.48 -11.75
CA ALA A 131 5.02 6.30 -10.94
C ALA A 131 5.23 5.05 -11.80
N SER A 132 4.39 4.85 -12.82
CA SER A 132 4.50 3.71 -13.73
C SER A 132 5.80 3.72 -14.53
N GLN A 133 6.35 4.90 -14.84
CA GLN A 133 7.63 5.01 -15.56
C GLN A 133 8.83 4.52 -14.75
N LEU A 134 8.75 4.49 -13.42
CA LEU A 134 9.82 3.94 -12.58
C LEU A 134 10.01 2.43 -12.73
N PHE A 135 9.01 1.71 -13.23
CA PHE A 135 9.07 0.25 -13.46
C PHE A 135 9.54 -0.15 -14.85
N THR A 136 10.18 0.76 -15.61
CA THR A 136 10.63 0.49 -17.00
C THR A 136 11.80 -0.49 -17.05
N ILE A 137 12.58 -0.64 -15.98
CA ILE A 137 13.67 -1.62 -15.92
C ILE A 137 13.05 -3.00 -15.70
N PRO A 138 13.33 -3.99 -16.57
CA PRO A 138 12.86 -5.35 -16.36
C PRO A 138 13.30 -5.87 -14.99
N SER A 139 12.35 -6.31 -14.19
CA SER A 139 12.56 -6.88 -12.87
C SER A 139 11.59 -8.04 -12.67
N SER A 140 12.03 -9.07 -11.98
CA SER A 140 11.15 -10.16 -11.50
C SER A 140 10.37 -9.76 -10.24
N SER A 141 10.66 -8.59 -9.67
CA SER A 141 10.00 -8.07 -8.48
C SER A 141 8.52 -7.74 -8.75
N GLN A 142 7.68 -7.92 -7.74
CA GLN A 142 6.32 -7.43 -7.76
C GLN A 142 6.34 -5.91 -7.85
N LYS A 143 5.52 -5.35 -8.75
CA LYS A 143 5.42 -3.90 -8.95
C LYS A 143 4.23 -3.37 -8.17
N VAL A 144 4.46 -2.41 -7.29
CA VAL A 144 3.45 -1.87 -6.39
C VAL A 144 3.45 -0.35 -6.43
N ILE A 145 2.29 0.25 -6.63
CA ILE A 145 2.03 1.67 -6.40
C ILE A 145 1.20 1.82 -5.14
N VAL A 146 1.63 2.70 -4.24
CA VAL A 146 0.85 3.14 -3.07
C VAL A 146 0.50 4.61 -3.30
N MET A 147 -0.74 4.88 -3.71
CA MET A 147 -1.28 6.23 -3.91
C MET A 147 -1.85 6.75 -2.59
N PHE A 148 -1.39 7.91 -2.16
CA PHE A 148 -1.97 8.66 -1.05
C PHE A 148 -2.54 9.98 -1.53
N THR A 149 -3.77 10.31 -1.12
CA THR A 149 -4.44 11.58 -1.47
C THR A 149 -5.51 11.94 -0.44
N ASP A 150 -5.76 13.25 -0.23
CA ASP A 150 -6.84 13.79 0.60
C ASP A 150 -7.99 14.40 -0.22
N GLY A 151 -7.92 14.33 -1.54
CA GLY A 151 -8.83 15.13 -2.37
C GLY A 151 -9.23 14.52 -3.70
N LYS A 152 -10.00 15.33 -4.40
CA LYS A 152 -10.47 15.06 -5.76
C LYS A 152 -9.47 15.57 -6.78
N THR A 153 -9.43 14.93 -7.94
CA THR A 153 -8.70 15.46 -9.10
C THR A 153 -9.22 16.84 -9.46
N THR A 154 -8.34 17.85 -9.43
CA THR A 154 -8.67 19.23 -9.77
C THR A 154 -7.96 19.74 -11.03
N SER A 155 -6.97 19.00 -11.53
CA SER A 155 -6.23 19.32 -12.75
C SER A 155 -5.79 18.07 -13.49
N GLY A 156 -5.37 18.22 -14.73
CA GLY A 156 -4.90 17.14 -15.59
C GLY A 156 -6.00 16.34 -16.28
N SER A 157 -5.62 15.22 -16.86
CA SER A 157 -6.52 14.26 -17.54
C SER A 157 -7.27 13.40 -16.53
N PRO A 158 -8.35 12.70 -16.94
CA PRO A 158 -8.99 11.69 -16.09
C PRO A 158 -7.98 10.62 -15.63
N PRO A 159 -7.88 10.34 -14.32
CA PRO A 159 -6.86 9.41 -13.82
C PRO A 159 -7.17 7.94 -14.07
N LEU A 160 -8.45 7.54 -14.15
CA LEU A 160 -8.87 6.15 -14.28
C LEU A 160 -8.21 5.42 -15.46
N PRO A 161 -8.16 5.96 -16.70
CA PRO A 161 -7.51 5.24 -17.81
C PRO A 161 -6.01 4.99 -17.57
N VAL A 162 -5.33 5.90 -16.82
CA VAL A 162 -3.91 5.75 -16.50
C VAL A 162 -3.71 4.66 -15.43
N ALA A 163 -4.56 4.63 -14.41
CA ALA A 163 -4.56 3.58 -13.40
C ALA A 163 -4.87 2.19 -14.01
N GLU A 164 -5.84 2.10 -14.92
CA GLU A 164 -6.16 0.87 -15.64
C GLU A 164 -4.99 0.38 -16.52
N ALA A 165 -4.31 1.29 -17.20
CA ALA A 165 -3.11 0.95 -17.96
C ALA A 165 -1.99 0.41 -17.07
N ALA A 166 -1.80 1.00 -15.88
CA ALA A 166 -0.84 0.52 -14.89
C ALA A 166 -1.21 -0.89 -14.41
N LYS A 167 -2.46 -1.13 -14.02
CA LYS A 167 -2.96 -2.46 -13.62
C LYS A 167 -2.80 -3.50 -14.75
N SER A 168 -3.11 -3.12 -15.98
CA SER A 168 -2.92 -3.98 -17.17
C SER A 168 -1.47 -4.34 -17.44
N SER A 169 -0.52 -3.53 -16.94
CA SER A 169 0.93 -3.79 -17.01
C SER A 169 1.44 -4.64 -15.84
N GLY A 170 0.54 -5.19 -15.01
CA GLY A 170 0.88 -6.04 -13.87
C GLY A 170 1.32 -5.25 -12.63
N ILE A 171 0.97 -3.98 -12.54
CA ILE A 171 1.24 -3.16 -11.34
C ILE A 171 0.05 -3.30 -10.39
N VAL A 172 0.32 -3.62 -9.13
CA VAL A 172 -0.67 -3.62 -8.04
C VAL A 172 -0.78 -2.20 -7.47
N ILE A 173 -1.99 -1.69 -7.37
CA ILE A 173 -2.27 -0.34 -6.88
C ILE A 173 -3.01 -0.41 -5.55
N TYR A 174 -2.44 0.20 -4.54
CA TYR A 174 -3.08 0.50 -3.25
C TYR A 174 -3.44 1.98 -3.19
N CYS A 175 -4.59 2.30 -2.61
CA CYS A 175 -5.04 3.68 -2.42
C CYS A 175 -5.30 3.94 -0.94
N ILE A 176 -4.64 4.95 -0.39
CA ILE A 176 -4.90 5.48 0.96
C ILE A 176 -5.54 6.85 0.81
N GLY A 177 -6.74 7.00 1.35
CA GLY A 177 -7.51 8.24 1.32
C GLY A 177 -7.62 8.88 2.70
N LEU A 178 -7.35 10.19 2.78
CA LEU A 178 -7.69 11.02 3.92
C LEU A 178 -8.98 11.80 3.58
N ILE A 179 -10.00 11.69 4.42
CA ILE A 179 -11.22 12.48 4.25
C ILE A 179 -10.95 13.91 4.72
N GLY A 180 -10.58 14.77 3.77
CA GLY A 180 -10.43 16.22 4.01
C GLY A 180 -11.76 16.95 4.04
N SER A 181 -11.71 18.31 4.15
CA SER A 181 -12.90 19.18 4.17
C SER A 181 -13.79 19.05 2.94
N ASP A 182 -13.20 18.72 1.80
CA ASP A 182 -13.87 18.60 0.50
C ASP A 182 -14.38 17.17 0.22
N GLY A 183 -14.11 16.24 1.13
CA GLY A 183 -14.47 14.83 1.07
C GLY A 183 -13.75 14.10 -0.07
N ILE A 184 -13.36 12.86 0.18
CA ILE A 184 -12.85 11.94 -0.85
C ILE A 184 -13.98 11.02 -1.31
N ASP A 185 -14.02 10.74 -2.60
CA ASP A 185 -14.96 9.77 -3.15
C ASP A 185 -14.32 8.38 -3.13
N VAL A 186 -14.73 7.56 -2.15
CA VAL A 186 -14.22 6.19 -1.99
C VAL A 186 -14.45 5.35 -3.25
N SER A 187 -15.52 5.59 -4.00
CA SER A 187 -15.79 4.86 -5.25
C SER A 187 -14.72 5.14 -6.32
N VAL A 188 -14.14 6.32 -6.30
CA VAL A 188 -13.03 6.69 -7.19
C VAL A 188 -11.74 5.99 -6.78
N LEU A 189 -11.44 5.90 -5.48
CA LEU A 189 -10.29 5.14 -4.99
C LEU A 189 -10.41 3.66 -5.33
N ASN A 190 -11.59 3.08 -5.14
CA ASN A 190 -11.88 1.69 -5.52
C ASN A 190 -11.66 1.45 -7.02
N ALA A 191 -12.07 2.37 -7.89
CA ALA A 191 -11.86 2.25 -9.32
C ALA A 191 -10.36 2.29 -9.72
N TRP A 192 -9.53 3.02 -8.99
CA TRP A 192 -8.09 3.10 -9.24
C TRP A 192 -7.33 1.90 -8.67
N ALA A 193 -7.71 1.45 -7.48
CA ALA A 193 -7.04 0.36 -6.79
C ALA A 193 -7.14 -0.97 -7.53
N SER A 194 -6.33 -1.92 -7.13
CA SER A 194 -6.43 -3.32 -7.56
C SER A 194 -7.52 -4.05 -6.79
N ASP A 195 -8.09 -5.11 -7.35
CA ASP A 195 -9.06 -5.96 -6.68
C ASP A 195 -8.38 -6.95 -5.70
N PRO A 196 -9.02 -7.30 -4.59
CA PRO A 196 -10.29 -6.78 -4.07
C PRO A 196 -10.09 -5.46 -3.28
N ASP A 197 -11.05 -4.53 -3.40
CA ASP A 197 -11.01 -3.21 -2.74
C ASP A 197 -10.73 -3.31 -1.23
N ALA A 198 -11.32 -4.29 -0.57
CA ALA A 198 -11.18 -4.49 0.88
C ALA A 198 -9.71 -4.67 1.37
N THR A 199 -8.79 -4.97 0.47
CA THR A 199 -7.37 -5.14 0.79
C THR A 199 -6.48 -4.06 0.16
N HIS A 200 -7.01 -3.31 -0.79
CA HIS A 200 -6.23 -2.33 -1.56
C HIS A 200 -6.68 -0.89 -1.35
N VAL A 201 -7.77 -0.65 -0.63
CA VAL A 201 -8.26 0.69 -0.30
C VAL A 201 -8.41 0.84 1.20
N ALA A 202 -7.78 1.87 1.77
CA ALA A 202 -7.97 2.29 3.15
C ALA A 202 -8.31 3.78 3.18
N VAL A 203 -9.25 4.17 4.05
CA VAL A 203 -9.70 5.55 4.16
C VAL A 203 -9.85 5.93 5.63
N THR A 204 -9.32 7.07 6.02
CA THR A 204 -9.48 7.61 7.37
C THR A 204 -9.95 9.07 7.35
N PRO A 205 -10.81 9.49 8.28
CA PRO A 205 -11.14 10.89 8.49
C PRO A 205 -10.07 11.64 9.31
N ASP A 206 -9.17 10.93 9.99
CA ASP A 206 -8.16 11.52 10.88
C ASP A 206 -6.75 11.33 10.33
N ALA A 207 -6.05 12.46 10.18
CA ALA A 207 -4.66 12.44 9.75
C ALA A 207 -3.72 11.75 10.77
N ALA A 208 -4.11 11.67 12.04
CA ALA A 208 -3.34 10.97 13.06
C ALA A 208 -3.31 9.45 12.84
N ASP A 209 -4.33 8.88 12.18
CA ASP A 209 -4.39 7.45 11.90
C ASP A 209 -3.56 7.03 10.68
N LEU A 210 -3.00 7.98 9.92
CA LEU A 210 -2.25 7.69 8.70
C LEU A 210 -1.00 6.84 8.97
N GLU A 211 -0.31 7.06 10.07
CA GLU A 211 0.87 6.27 10.42
C GLU A 211 0.50 4.79 10.61
N GLU A 212 -0.61 4.51 11.30
CA GLU A 212 -1.11 3.15 11.50
C GLU A 212 -1.53 2.51 10.17
N LEU A 213 -2.24 3.25 9.32
CA LEU A 213 -2.64 2.77 7.99
C LEU A 213 -1.44 2.43 7.10
N PHE A 214 -0.42 3.27 7.08
CA PHE A 214 0.80 2.99 6.33
C PHE A 214 1.53 1.76 6.89
N ALA A 215 1.56 1.60 8.23
CA ALA A 215 2.17 0.45 8.89
C ALA A 215 1.43 -0.86 8.55
N GLU A 216 0.09 -0.84 8.57
CA GLU A 216 -0.73 -1.99 8.18
C GLU A 216 -0.51 -2.36 6.70
N LEU A 217 -0.48 -1.37 5.83
CA LEU A 217 -0.24 -1.57 4.40
C LEU A 217 1.14 -2.14 4.13
N ALA A 218 2.18 -1.62 4.77
CA ALA A 218 3.54 -2.16 4.65
C ALA A 218 3.59 -3.63 5.07
N ALA A 219 2.92 -3.97 6.18
CA ALA A 219 2.80 -5.35 6.65
C ALA A 219 2.06 -6.24 5.63
N ASN A 220 1.05 -5.72 4.93
CA ASN A 220 0.31 -6.48 3.91
C ASN A 220 1.12 -6.71 2.64
N ILE A 221 1.85 -5.70 2.17
CA ILE A 221 2.72 -5.79 0.98
C ILE A 221 3.91 -6.72 1.25
N SER A 222 4.48 -6.66 2.45
CA SER A 222 5.64 -7.46 2.83
C SER A 222 5.32 -8.92 3.17
N LYS A 223 4.03 -9.26 3.32
CA LYS A 223 3.58 -10.63 3.61
C LYS A 223 3.03 -11.27 2.36
N THR A 224 3.72 -12.24 1.80
CA THR A 224 3.10 -13.16 0.85
C THR A 224 2.07 -14.00 1.59
N GLY A 225 0.80 -13.79 1.27
CA GLY A 225 -0.27 -14.63 1.80
C GLY A 225 -0.01 -16.10 1.49
N ALA A 226 -0.46 -17.00 2.35
CA ALA A 226 -0.41 -18.42 2.08
C ALA A 226 -1.22 -18.74 0.80
N THR A 227 -0.57 -19.27 -0.24
CA THR A 227 -1.22 -19.70 -1.47
C THR A 227 -1.48 -21.21 -1.42
N ASN A 228 -2.49 -21.69 -2.15
CA ASN A 228 -2.84 -23.10 -2.23
C ASN A 228 -3.24 -23.74 -0.87
N ILE A 229 -3.94 -22.97 -0.04
CA ILE A 229 -4.49 -23.51 1.21
C ILE A 229 -5.58 -24.53 0.85
N ARG A 230 -5.34 -25.81 1.22
CA ARG A 230 -6.34 -26.86 1.16
C ARG A 230 -6.82 -27.18 2.57
N ILE A 231 -8.13 -27.15 2.77
CA ILE A 231 -8.77 -27.54 4.01
C ILE A 231 -9.52 -28.84 3.73
N ASP A 232 -9.04 -29.95 4.32
CA ASP A 232 -9.71 -31.25 4.29
C ASP A 232 -10.41 -31.43 5.65
N GLU A 233 -11.73 -31.50 5.64
CA GLU A 233 -12.55 -31.74 6.83
C GLU A 233 -13.10 -33.17 6.76
N VAL A 234 -12.80 -33.95 7.79
CA VAL A 234 -13.43 -35.29 7.99
C VAL A 234 -14.42 -35.13 9.13
N LEU A 235 -15.71 -35.26 8.82
CA LEU A 235 -16.81 -35.26 9.78
C LEU A 235 -17.06 -36.67 10.33
#